data_cc2d959e5b8098f9e07dac3259189304
#
_entry.id   cc2d959e5b8098f9e07dac3259189304
#
_cell.length_a   1.000
_cell.length_b   1.000
_cell.length_c   1.000
_cell.angle_alpha   90.00
_cell.angle_beta   90.00
_cell.angle_gamma   90.00
#
_symmetry.space_group_name_H-M   'P 1'
#
loop_
_entity.id
_entity.type
_entity.pdbx_description
1 polymer ?
#
loop_
_entity_poly.entity_id
_entity_poly.type
_entity_poly.pdbx_seq_one_letter_code
_entity_poly.pdbx_strand_id
1 'polypeptide(L)'
;RYGAGFNAIFFRQEMPQADDLIERAKEIYLPCGADWKEQSKTFVMPHGGRVRFRPLESTADAGKYQGQNLSDVAVEEAGNYADPRPIDMMFGALRSKTGVPIQMILTANPGGSGQHWIKPRYIDPAPLGMQPITRTLPNGVQSHKYVYIPSRVSDNRILLSHDPSYADRLNLV
;
A
#
# COMPACT_ATOMS: atom_id res chain seq x y z
N ARG A 1 11.07 -8.94 -15.00
CA ARG A 1 11.10 -10.38 -14.70
C ARG A 1 9.72 -11.02 -14.91
N TYR A 2 8.63 -10.34 -14.51
CA TYR A 2 7.27 -10.90 -14.50
C TYR A 2 6.38 -10.46 -15.66
N GLY A 3 6.83 -9.51 -16.48
CA GLY A 3 6.16 -9.06 -17.69
C GLY A 3 4.69 -8.69 -17.47
N ALA A 4 3.83 -9.11 -18.38
CA ALA A 4 2.39 -8.84 -18.35
C ALA A 4 1.65 -9.47 -17.14
N GLY A 5 2.29 -10.39 -16.41
CA GLY A 5 1.74 -10.96 -15.18
C GLY A 5 1.77 -9.99 -14.00
N PHE A 6 2.61 -8.96 -14.04
CA PHE A 6 2.69 -7.94 -13.00
C PHE A 6 1.51 -6.97 -13.11
N ASN A 7 0.70 -6.89 -12.08
CA ASN A 7 -0.51 -6.07 -12.05
C ASN A 7 -0.70 -5.46 -10.67
N ALA A 8 -0.20 -4.24 -10.50
CA ALA A 8 -0.19 -3.53 -9.24
C ALA A 8 -1.28 -2.45 -9.18
N ILE A 9 -1.81 -2.20 -7.98
CA ILE A 9 -2.64 -1.04 -7.70
C ILE A 9 -2.14 -0.34 -6.45
N PHE A 10 -1.99 0.98 -6.54
CA PHE A 10 -1.81 1.89 -5.43
C PHE A 10 -3.14 2.56 -5.11
N PHE A 11 -3.55 2.46 -3.87
CA PHE A 11 -4.76 3.08 -3.38
C PHE A 11 -4.46 4.25 -2.43
N ARG A 12 -5.20 5.30 -2.61
CA ARG A 12 -5.43 6.37 -1.64
C ARG A 12 -6.92 6.45 -1.34
N GLN A 13 -7.31 7.06 -0.25
CA GLN A 13 -8.72 7.25 0.06
C GLN A 13 -9.39 8.08 -1.03
N GLU A 14 -8.76 9.19 -1.44
CA GLU A 14 -9.23 10.06 -2.50
C GLU A 14 -8.15 10.27 -3.57
N MET A 15 -8.55 10.44 -4.84
CA MET A 15 -7.60 10.61 -5.96
C MET A 15 -6.74 11.87 -5.88
N PRO A 16 -7.24 13.06 -5.48
CA PRO A 16 -6.37 14.24 -5.35
C PRO A 16 -5.18 14.04 -4.41
N GLN A 17 -5.35 13.18 -3.41
CA GLN A 17 -4.26 12.83 -2.48
C GLN A 17 -3.16 11.97 -3.12
N ALA A 18 -3.40 11.39 -4.28
CA ALA A 18 -2.43 10.55 -4.99
C ALA A 18 -1.55 11.33 -5.99
N ASP A 19 -1.76 12.64 -6.17
CA ASP A 19 -1.07 13.41 -7.21
C ASP A 19 0.46 13.41 -6.98
N ASP A 20 0.92 13.70 -5.77
CA ASP A 20 2.36 13.69 -5.45
C ASP A 20 2.98 12.30 -5.64
N LEU A 21 2.22 11.25 -5.29
CA LEU A 21 2.65 9.87 -5.48
C LEU A 21 2.76 9.53 -6.97
N ILE A 22 1.83 10.01 -7.79
CA ILE A 22 1.86 9.83 -9.25
C ILE A 22 3.05 10.58 -9.86
N GLU A 23 3.29 11.82 -9.46
CA GLU A 23 4.44 12.60 -9.96
C GLU A 23 5.76 11.88 -9.60
N ARG A 24 5.89 11.41 -8.38
CA ARG A 24 7.06 10.61 -7.98
C ARG A 24 7.19 9.32 -8.78
N ALA A 25 6.08 8.66 -9.07
CA ALA A 25 6.07 7.46 -9.90
C ALA A 25 6.47 7.75 -11.35
N LYS A 26 6.10 8.92 -11.91
CA LYS A 26 6.56 9.36 -13.25
C LYS A 26 8.09 9.49 -13.31
N GLU A 27 8.69 10.10 -12.29
CA GLU A 27 10.17 10.22 -12.22
C GLU A 27 10.87 8.85 -12.24
N ILE A 28 10.24 7.81 -11.69
CA ILE A 28 10.81 6.47 -11.60
C ILE A 28 10.51 5.63 -12.84
N TYR A 29 9.26 5.64 -13.31
CA TYR A 29 8.83 4.68 -14.33
C TYR A 29 9.02 5.17 -15.76
N LEU A 30 8.90 6.47 -16.03
CA LEU A 30 9.11 6.98 -17.39
C LEU A 30 10.54 6.75 -17.90
N PRO A 31 11.61 6.98 -17.12
CA PRO A 31 12.96 6.63 -17.54
C PRO A 31 13.18 5.15 -17.81
N CYS A 32 12.34 4.28 -17.20
CA CYS A 32 12.34 2.83 -17.45
C CYS A 32 11.54 2.42 -18.69
N GLY A 33 11.05 3.38 -19.47
CA GLY A 33 10.29 3.14 -20.71
C GLY A 33 8.81 2.83 -20.48
N ALA A 34 8.26 3.12 -19.30
CA ALA A 34 6.82 2.97 -19.06
C ALA A 34 6.04 4.06 -19.81
N ASP A 35 4.86 3.69 -20.30
CA ASP A 35 3.91 4.59 -20.93
C ASP A 35 2.83 5.00 -19.91
N TRP A 36 2.66 6.31 -19.71
CA TRP A 36 1.67 6.86 -18.80
C TRP A 36 0.34 7.12 -19.51
N LYS A 37 -0.74 6.57 -18.98
CA LYS A 37 -2.10 6.76 -19.48
C LYS A 37 -2.87 7.68 -18.51
N GLU A 38 -2.93 8.97 -18.85
CA GLU A 38 -3.51 10.01 -17.98
C GLU A 38 -4.96 9.74 -17.59
N GLN A 39 -5.83 9.41 -18.53
CA GLN A 39 -7.24 9.16 -18.25
C GLN A 39 -7.47 7.98 -17.31
N SER A 40 -6.65 6.96 -17.43
CA SER A 40 -6.78 5.75 -16.61
C SER A 40 -5.77 5.72 -15.47
N LYS A 41 -5.05 6.80 -15.20
CA LYS A 41 -4.02 6.89 -14.15
C LYS A 41 -3.22 5.58 -14.03
N THR A 42 -2.63 5.16 -15.16
CA THR A 42 -2.00 3.84 -15.29
C THR A 42 -0.66 3.93 -16.01
N PHE A 43 0.38 3.37 -15.42
CA PHE A 43 1.61 3.07 -16.15
C PHE A 43 1.50 1.70 -16.80
N VAL A 44 1.87 1.62 -18.07
CA VAL A 44 2.05 0.38 -18.81
C VAL A 44 3.55 0.19 -19.03
N MET A 45 4.10 -0.85 -18.43
CA MET A 45 5.52 -1.17 -18.55
C MET A 45 5.84 -1.75 -19.93
N PRO A 46 7.10 -1.66 -20.42
CA PRO A 46 7.49 -2.17 -21.74
C PRO A 46 7.13 -3.63 -21.99
N HIS A 47 7.08 -4.43 -20.92
CA HIS A 47 6.74 -5.85 -21.00
C HIS A 47 5.30 -6.17 -20.61
N GLY A 48 4.40 -5.17 -20.65
CA GLY A 48 2.96 -5.33 -20.44
C GLY A 48 2.50 -5.33 -18.98
N GLY A 49 3.40 -5.24 -18.01
CA GLY A 49 3.04 -5.04 -16.59
C GLY A 49 2.32 -3.71 -16.39
N ARG A 50 1.48 -3.62 -15.38
CA ARG A 50 0.67 -2.44 -15.12
C ARG A 50 0.78 -1.98 -13.67
N VAL A 51 0.86 -0.64 -13.48
CA VAL A 51 0.76 0.02 -12.18
C VAL A 51 -0.35 1.06 -12.26
N ARG A 52 -1.35 0.93 -11.44
CA ARG A 52 -2.56 1.76 -11.45
C ARG A 52 -2.69 2.55 -10.16
N PHE A 53 -3.23 3.76 -10.25
CA PHE A 53 -3.57 4.59 -9.10
C PHE A 53 -5.09 4.74 -9.04
N ARG A 54 -5.69 4.46 -7.89
CA ARG A 54 -7.14 4.41 -7.74
C ARG A 54 -7.59 4.90 -6.35
N PRO A 55 -8.78 5.47 -6.26
CA PRO A 55 -9.40 5.73 -4.96
C PRO A 55 -9.91 4.42 -4.37
N LEU A 56 -9.89 4.34 -3.04
CA LEU A 56 -10.50 3.27 -2.28
C LEU A 56 -11.11 3.89 -1.02
N GLU A 57 -12.31 4.41 -1.12
CA GLU A 57 -12.99 5.07 -0.01
C GLU A 57 -13.91 4.10 0.75
N SER A 58 -14.57 3.21 0.01
CA SER A 58 -15.66 2.40 0.52
C SER A 58 -15.59 0.93 0.08
N THR A 59 -16.43 0.09 0.70
CA THR A 59 -16.62 -1.30 0.25
C THR A 59 -17.22 -1.38 -1.16
N ALA A 60 -17.97 -0.36 -1.60
CA ALA A 60 -18.47 -0.28 -2.96
C ALA A 60 -17.33 -0.08 -3.97
N ASP A 61 -16.32 0.72 -3.62
CA ASP A 61 -15.12 0.86 -4.45
C ASP A 61 -14.33 -0.44 -4.48
N ALA A 62 -14.13 -1.08 -3.33
CA ALA A 62 -13.47 -2.37 -3.23
C ALA A 62 -14.16 -3.44 -4.11
N GLY A 63 -15.50 -3.42 -4.16
CA GLY A 63 -16.30 -4.32 -4.98
C GLY A 63 -15.98 -4.27 -6.48
N LYS A 64 -15.51 -3.12 -7.00
CA LYS A 64 -15.11 -2.96 -8.41
C LYS A 64 -13.90 -3.80 -8.80
N TYR A 65 -13.15 -4.29 -7.83
CA TYR A 65 -11.94 -5.11 -8.03
C TYR A 65 -12.18 -6.60 -7.82
N GLN A 66 -13.38 -6.99 -7.41
CA GLN A 66 -13.75 -8.40 -7.32
C GLN A 66 -13.55 -9.10 -8.67
N GLY A 67 -12.95 -10.27 -8.64
CA GLY A 67 -12.66 -11.02 -9.87
C GLY A 67 -11.36 -10.62 -10.57
N GLN A 68 -10.72 -9.52 -10.22
CA GLN A 68 -9.43 -9.16 -10.78
C GLN A 68 -8.30 -10.02 -10.20
N ASN A 69 -7.19 -10.15 -10.96
CA ASN A 69 -5.97 -10.80 -10.51
C ASN A 69 -4.92 -9.71 -10.28
N LEU A 70 -4.67 -9.38 -9.02
CA LEU A 70 -3.68 -8.39 -8.63
C LEU A 70 -2.48 -9.10 -8.03
N SER A 71 -1.27 -8.78 -8.50
CA SER A 71 -0.05 -9.24 -7.87
C SER A 71 0.31 -8.38 -6.67
N ASP A 72 0.05 -7.06 -6.76
CA ASP A 72 0.45 -6.11 -5.74
C ASP A 72 -0.69 -5.14 -5.44
N VAL A 73 -0.96 -4.96 -4.16
CA VAL A 73 -1.87 -3.95 -3.64
C VAL A 73 -1.13 -3.12 -2.61
N ALA A 74 -1.01 -1.83 -2.85
CA ALA A 74 -0.53 -0.87 -1.88
C ALA A 74 -1.67 0.04 -1.45
N VAL A 75 -1.88 0.20 -0.15
CA VAL A 75 -2.82 1.17 0.41
C VAL A 75 -2.03 2.17 1.21
N GLU A 76 -1.97 3.38 0.72
CA GLU A 76 -1.26 4.46 1.38
C GLU A 76 -2.18 5.14 2.38
N GLU A 77 -1.59 5.56 3.51
CA GLU A 77 -2.32 6.13 4.63
C GLU A 77 -3.48 5.24 5.14
N ALA A 78 -3.24 3.94 5.23
CA ALA A 78 -4.22 2.99 5.77
C ALA A 78 -4.73 3.38 7.18
N GLY A 79 -3.97 4.20 7.91
CA GLY A 79 -4.37 4.78 9.20
C GLY A 79 -5.59 5.69 9.14
N ASN A 80 -5.95 6.21 7.98
CA ASN A 80 -7.12 7.09 7.80
C ASN A 80 -8.45 6.32 7.63
N TYR A 81 -8.39 5.00 7.44
CA TYR A 81 -9.58 4.17 7.30
C TYR A 81 -10.10 3.75 8.67
N ALA A 82 -11.20 4.35 9.12
CA ALA A 82 -11.90 3.91 10.33
C ALA A 82 -12.47 2.48 10.17
N ASP A 83 -12.93 2.13 8.98
CA ASP A 83 -13.41 0.79 8.65
C ASP A 83 -12.37 0.03 7.82
N PRO A 84 -11.85 -1.11 8.29
CA PRO A 84 -10.88 -1.90 7.54
C PRO A 84 -11.46 -2.68 6.36
N ARG A 85 -12.77 -2.82 6.26
CA ARG A 85 -13.43 -3.70 5.28
C ARG A 85 -13.05 -3.42 3.83
N PRO A 86 -12.94 -2.15 3.35
CA PRO A 86 -12.49 -1.90 1.98
C PRO A 86 -11.12 -2.51 1.70
N ILE A 87 -10.19 -2.38 2.66
CA ILE A 87 -8.83 -2.94 2.55
C ILE A 87 -8.87 -4.48 2.65
N ASP A 88 -9.64 -5.02 3.60
CA ASP A 88 -9.77 -6.47 3.78
C ASP A 88 -10.31 -7.15 2.51
N MET A 89 -11.23 -6.51 1.78
CA MET A 89 -11.76 -7.03 0.51
C MET A 89 -10.69 -7.17 -0.58
N MET A 90 -9.63 -6.37 -0.54
CA MET A 90 -8.54 -6.44 -1.52
C MET A 90 -7.73 -7.74 -1.41
N PHE A 91 -7.71 -8.41 -0.24
CA PHE A 91 -7.10 -9.74 -0.14
C PHE A 91 -7.72 -10.75 -1.10
N GLY A 92 -9.03 -10.63 -1.37
CA GLY A 92 -9.72 -11.49 -2.33
C GLY A 92 -9.32 -11.26 -3.80
N ALA A 93 -8.76 -10.10 -4.12
CA ALA A 93 -8.23 -9.75 -5.44
C ALA A 93 -6.76 -10.13 -5.61
N LEU A 94 -6.01 -10.35 -4.51
CA LEU A 94 -4.61 -10.76 -4.52
C LEU A 94 -4.49 -12.22 -4.97
N ARG A 95 -4.15 -12.41 -6.22
CA ARG A 95 -3.93 -13.74 -6.81
C ARG A 95 -3.11 -13.64 -8.08
N SER A 96 -2.28 -14.63 -8.34
CA SER A 96 -1.46 -14.71 -9.52
C SER A 96 -1.72 -16.01 -10.27
N LYS A 97 -2.03 -15.90 -11.57
CA LYS A 97 -2.12 -17.05 -12.49
C LYS A 97 -0.77 -17.37 -13.14
N THR A 98 0.20 -16.48 -13.05
CA THR A 98 1.46 -16.52 -13.79
C THR A 98 2.68 -16.75 -12.89
N GLY A 99 2.46 -17.09 -11.61
CA GLY A 99 3.55 -17.31 -10.66
C GLY A 99 4.24 -16.03 -10.16
N VAL A 100 3.66 -14.85 -10.45
CA VAL A 100 4.12 -13.59 -9.84
C VAL A 100 3.83 -13.66 -8.34
N PRO A 101 4.81 -13.38 -7.45
CA PRO A 101 4.54 -13.27 -6.02
C PRO A 101 3.44 -12.24 -5.75
N ILE A 102 2.57 -12.55 -4.81
CA ILE A 102 1.52 -11.62 -4.39
C ILE A 102 1.89 -10.94 -3.09
N GLN A 103 1.61 -9.65 -2.99
CA GLN A 103 1.84 -8.90 -1.76
C GLN A 103 0.83 -7.78 -1.55
N MET A 104 0.61 -7.43 -0.28
CA MET A 104 -0.08 -6.21 0.13
C MET A 104 0.84 -5.37 0.99
N ILE A 105 0.88 -4.08 0.71
CA ILE A 105 1.64 -3.09 1.47
C ILE A 105 0.64 -2.08 2.04
N LEU A 106 0.72 -1.86 3.34
CA LEU A 106 -0.04 -0.81 4.02
C LEU A 106 0.95 0.18 4.62
N THR A 107 0.81 1.46 4.31
CA THR A 107 1.53 2.51 5.03
C THR A 107 0.57 3.21 5.99
N ALA A 108 1.03 3.56 7.18
CA ALA A 108 0.20 4.26 8.16
C ALA A 108 1.07 5.09 9.10
N ASN A 109 0.57 6.26 9.45
CA ASN A 109 1.08 7.05 10.55
C ASN A 109 0.30 6.73 11.84
N PRO A 110 0.88 6.86 13.03
CA PRO A 110 0.16 6.73 14.28
C PRO A 110 -0.90 7.84 14.42
N GLY A 111 -1.97 7.57 15.19
CA GLY A 111 -2.98 8.57 15.55
C GLY A 111 -4.17 8.69 14.59
N GLY A 112 -4.17 8.02 13.45
CA GLY A 112 -5.31 8.04 12.51
C GLY A 112 -6.53 7.27 13.01
N SER A 113 -7.69 7.50 12.37
CA SER A 113 -8.97 6.84 12.72
C SER A 113 -8.92 5.31 12.63
N GLY A 114 -8.00 4.75 11.86
CA GLY A 114 -7.76 3.31 11.72
C GLY A 114 -6.83 2.70 12.77
N GLN A 115 -6.28 3.48 13.69
CA GLN A 115 -5.35 2.96 14.71
C GLN A 115 -5.94 1.80 15.50
N HIS A 116 -7.24 1.83 15.80
CA HIS A 116 -7.94 0.81 16.59
C HIS A 116 -7.93 -0.59 15.98
N TRP A 117 -7.77 -0.72 14.65
CA TRP A 117 -7.65 -2.00 13.99
C TRP A 117 -6.22 -2.31 13.49
N ILE A 118 -5.45 -1.28 13.12
CA ILE A 118 -4.05 -1.46 12.66
C ILE A 118 -3.18 -1.95 13.80
N LYS A 119 -3.24 -1.27 14.95
CA LYS A 119 -2.39 -1.57 16.10
C LYS A 119 -2.55 -3.04 16.57
N PRO A 120 -3.75 -3.52 16.92
CA PRO A 120 -3.91 -4.89 17.40
C PRO A 120 -3.68 -5.95 16.33
N ARG A 121 -3.85 -5.61 15.03
CA ARG A 121 -3.65 -6.58 13.94
C ARG A 121 -2.19 -6.74 13.55
N TYR A 122 -1.42 -5.65 13.49
CA TYR A 122 -0.12 -5.63 12.83
C TYR A 122 1.03 -5.23 13.74
N ILE A 123 0.80 -4.44 14.78
CA ILE A 123 1.84 -3.91 15.66
C ILE A 123 1.95 -4.73 16.93
N ASP A 124 0.87 -4.88 17.70
CA ASP A 124 0.89 -5.54 19.01
C ASP A 124 1.44 -6.98 19.00
N PRO A 125 1.21 -7.80 17.94
CA PRO A 125 1.79 -9.15 17.92
C PRO A 125 3.32 -9.19 17.84
N ALA A 126 3.96 -8.14 17.31
CA ALA A 126 5.41 -8.00 17.25
C ALA A 126 5.80 -6.51 17.31
N PRO A 127 5.72 -5.85 18.48
CA PRO A 127 5.83 -4.39 18.58
C PRO A 127 7.22 -3.84 18.24
N LEU A 128 8.25 -4.66 18.30
CA LEU A 128 9.59 -4.29 17.82
C LEU A 128 9.73 -4.39 16.29
N GLY A 129 8.75 -4.99 15.63
CA GLY A 129 8.75 -5.17 14.18
C GLY A 129 9.74 -6.21 13.65
N MET A 130 9.89 -6.26 12.34
CA MET A 130 10.86 -7.09 11.60
C MET A 130 10.73 -8.61 11.83
N GLN A 131 9.62 -9.06 12.39
CA GLN A 131 9.33 -10.47 12.62
C GLN A 131 8.14 -10.92 11.76
N PRO A 132 8.26 -12.04 11.00
CA PRO A 132 7.14 -12.61 10.29
C PRO A 132 6.09 -13.17 11.25
N ILE A 133 4.87 -12.68 11.13
CA ILE A 133 3.71 -13.15 11.89
C ILE A 133 2.75 -13.86 10.94
N THR A 134 2.24 -15.02 11.34
CA THR A 134 1.18 -15.71 10.61
C THR A 134 -0.16 -15.37 11.27
N ARG A 135 -1.07 -14.81 10.49
CA ARG A 135 -2.44 -14.55 10.95
C ARG A 135 -3.23 -15.85 10.95
N THR A 136 -3.82 -16.18 12.09
CA THR A 136 -4.77 -17.27 12.22
C THR A 136 -6.19 -16.71 12.23
N LEU A 137 -7.05 -17.26 11.40
CA LEU A 137 -8.46 -16.90 11.35
C LEU A 137 -9.21 -17.53 12.54
N PRO A 138 -10.42 -17.05 12.88
CA PRO A 138 -11.22 -17.59 13.99
C PRO A 138 -11.53 -19.10 13.87
N ASN A 139 -11.54 -19.64 12.65
CA ASN A 139 -11.72 -21.06 12.37
C ASN A 139 -10.44 -21.91 12.50
N GLY A 140 -9.34 -21.32 13.00
CA GLY A 140 -8.05 -21.99 13.17
C GLY A 140 -7.20 -22.09 11.88
N VAL A 141 -7.72 -21.65 10.73
CA VAL A 141 -6.97 -21.69 9.47
C VAL A 141 -5.91 -20.60 9.46
N GLN A 142 -4.67 -20.98 9.13
CA GLN A 142 -3.61 -20.01 8.88
C GLN A 142 -3.90 -19.26 7.57
N SER A 143 -3.88 -17.93 7.66
CA SER A 143 -4.07 -17.03 6.55
C SER A 143 -2.69 -16.58 5.99
N HIS A 144 -2.53 -15.30 5.73
CA HIS A 144 -1.31 -14.73 5.20
C HIS A 144 -0.26 -14.46 6.29
N LYS A 145 0.98 -14.37 5.86
CA LYS A 145 2.08 -13.84 6.68
C LYS A 145 2.22 -12.35 6.45
N TYR A 146 2.60 -11.62 7.48
CA TYR A 146 2.91 -10.20 7.39
C TYR A 146 4.13 -9.87 8.26
N VAL A 147 4.71 -8.70 7.98
CA VAL A 147 5.80 -8.12 8.77
C VAL A 147 5.43 -6.67 9.05
N TYR A 148 5.49 -6.27 10.31
CA TYR A 148 5.47 -4.86 10.68
C TYR A 148 6.88 -4.29 10.53
N ILE A 149 7.01 -3.22 9.77
CA ILE A 149 8.28 -2.51 9.56
C ILE A 149 8.13 -1.13 10.19
N PRO A 150 8.67 -0.92 11.41
CA PRO A 150 8.64 0.40 12.05
C PRO A 150 9.54 1.37 11.28
N SER A 151 9.10 2.61 11.13
CA SER A 151 9.88 3.70 10.57
C SER A 151 9.73 4.93 11.47
N ARG A 152 10.84 5.61 11.73
CA ARG A 152 10.89 6.83 12.54
C ARG A 152 11.41 7.98 11.68
N VAL A 153 11.09 9.21 12.07
CA VAL A 153 11.64 10.41 11.40
C VAL A 153 13.17 10.36 11.38
N SER A 154 13.80 9.87 12.45
CA SER A 154 15.26 9.71 12.53
C SER A 154 15.85 8.77 11.48
N ASP A 155 15.06 7.89 10.89
CA ASP A 155 15.51 6.97 9.85
C ASP A 155 15.63 7.67 8.50
N ASN A 156 14.92 8.79 8.31
CA ASN A 156 14.97 9.60 7.08
C ASN A 156 16.11 10.63 7.14
N ARG A 157 17.34 10.15 7.02
CA ARG A 157 18.54 10.99 7.08
C ARG A 157 18.59 12.05 5.99
N ILE A 158 18.02 11.78 4.82
CA ILE A 158 17.99 12.73 3.70
C ILE A 158 17.10 13.91 4.06
N LEU A 159 15.89 13.65 4.54
CA LEU A 159 14.96 14.70 4.98
C LEU A 159 15.61 15.56 6.07
N LEU A 160 16.16 14.94 7.10
CA LEU A 160 16.77 15.65 8.22
C LEU A 160 18.04 16.43 7.84
N SER A 161 18.75 16.03 6.78
CA SER A 161 19.89 16.80 6.27
C SER A 161 19.46 18.07 5.53
N HIS A 162 18.30 18.07 4.87
CA HIS A 162 17.75 19.22 4.17
C HIS A 162 16.89 20.11 5.07
N ASP A 163 16.24 19.51 6.07
CA ASP A 163 15.36 20.20 7.01
C ASP A 163 15.53 19.64 8.44
N PRO A 164 16.58 20.09 9.15
CA PRO A 164 16.86 19.60 10.51
C PRO A 164 15.72 19.87 11.51
N SER A 165 14.95 20.94 11.29
CA SER A 165 13.85 21.34 12.17
C SER A 165 12.54 20.57 11.94
N TYR A 166 12.49 19.68 10.95
CA TYR A 166 11.29 18.92 10.64
C TYR A 166 10.78 18.08 11.82
N ALA A 167 11.70 17.41 12.53
CA ALA A 167 11.34 16.60 13.69
C ALA A 167 10.71 17.43 14.82
N ASP A 168 11.22 18.67 15.03
CA ASP A 168 10.69 19.57 16.06
C ASP A 168 9.28 20.03 15.72
N ARG A 169 9.00 20.31 14.43
CA ARG A 169 7.66 20.69 13.98
C ARG A 169 6.63 19.57 14.15
N LEU A 170 7.03 18.31 13.98
CA LEU A 170 6.12 17.19 14.22
C LEU A 170 5.72 17.02 15.69
N ASN A 171 6.56 17.47 16.62
CA ASN A 171 6.26 17.40 18.05
C ASN A 171 5.29 18.52 18.50
N LEU A 172 4.93 19.46 17.63
CA LEU A 172 3.99 20.54 17.90
C LEU A 172 2.54 20.19 17.52
N VAL A 173 2.32 19.06 16.88
CA VAL A 173 1.02 18.54 16.42
C VAL A 173 0.68 17.29 17.25
#